data_16cd6d1006529c537c59a69cf947b1ef
#
_entry.id   16cd6d1006529c537c59a69cf947b1ef
#
_cell.length_a   1.000
_cell.length_b   1.000
_cell.length_c   1.000
_cell.angle_alpha   90.00
_cell.angle_beta   90.00
_cell.angle_gamma   90.00
#
_symmetry.space_group_name_H-M   'P 1'
#
loop_
_entity.id
_entity.type
_entity.pdbx_description
1 polymer ?
#
loop_
_entity_poly.entity_id
_entity_poly.type
_entity_poly.pdbx_seq_one_letter_code
_entity_poly.pdbx_strand_id
1 'polypeptide(L)'
;MEIAEHIPPKVEFETRYFEDRDATLEAMEFVGIPKDIIRIMPAGSKDVIEKLWEDWYAQRMQDAQNERFPYEWLKKIKEQYDAWKNDTPVPQLGTLIKTWKHATPRDKAAMEAINITTVEELAVANEQSIMRLGIGARTLKKKAEMYLRQEKISEDMDVLDASA
;
A
#
# COMPACT_ATOMS: atom_id res chain seq x y z
N MET A 1 17.53 -0.99 3.39
CA MET A 1 16.91 -0.99 4.71
C MET A 1 15.98 0.20 4.91
N GLU A 2 16.46 1.39 4.68
CA GLU A 2 15.66 2.62 4.78
C GLU A 2 14.45 2.64 3.85
N ILE A 3 14.51 1.98 2.70
CA ILE A 3 13.41 1.92 1.73
C ILE A 3 12.21 1.17 2.31
N ALA A 4 12.44 0.04 2.98
CA ALA A 4 11.37 -0.77 3.56
C ALA A 4 10.60 -0.06 4.67
N GLU A 5 11.28 0.77 5.44
CA GLU A 5 10.68 1.50 6.56
C GLU A 5 9.71 2.59 6.12
N HIS A 6 9.81 3.02 4.85
CA HIS A 6 8.99 4.11 4.32
C HIS A 6 7.84 3.66 3.41
N ILE A 7 7.71 2.34 3.18
CA ILE A 7 6.67 1.82 2.28
C ILE A 7 5.53 1.22 3.11
N PRO A 8 4.38 1.90 3.18
CA PRO A 8 3.21 1.31 3.84
C PRO A 8 2.64 0.16 3.01
N PRO A 9 1.90 -0.78 3.62
CA PRO A 9 1.17 -1.77 2.86
C PRO A 9 0.13 -1.10 1.95
N LYS A 10 -0.24 -1.78 0.87
CA LYS A 10 -1.33 -1.32 0.00
C LYS A 10 -2.65 -1.44 0.72
N VAL A 11 -3.49 -0.44 0.52
CA VAL A 11 -4.81 -0.41 1.11
C VAL A 11 -5.85 -0.04 0.05
N GLU A 12 -7.04 -0.57 0.23
CA GLU A 12 -8.24 -0.18 -0.49
C GLU A 12 -9.34 0.11 0.51
N PHE A 13 -10.29 0.92 0.13
CA PHE A 13 -11.40 1.30 0.98
C PHE A 13 -12.73 1.01 0.30
N GLU A 14 -13.73 0.63 1.10
CA GLU A 14 -15.07 0.33 0.65
C GLU A 14 -16.06 0.76 1.72
N THR A 15 -17.18 1.33 1.31
CA THR A 15 -18.30 1.53 2.21
C THR A 15 -19.23 0.33 2.09
N ARG A 16 -19.50 -0.32 3.22
CA ARG A 16 -20.37 -1.50 3.27
C ARG A 16 -21.51 -1.22 4.24
N TYR A 17 -22.70 -1.65 3.87
CA TYR A 17 -23.91 -1.45 4.67
C TYR A 17 -24.16 -2.69 5.51
N PHE A 18 -24.27 -2.48 6.82
CA PHE A 18 -24.58 -3.52 7.79
C PHE A 18 -26.01 -3.36 8.26
N GLU A 19 -26.72 -4.47 8.45
CA GLU A 19 -28.12 -4.44 8.88
C GLU A 19 -28.25 -3.85 10.29
N ASP A 20 -29.10 -2.83 10.41
CA ASP A 20 -29.63 -2.40 11.70
C ASP A 20 -30.89 -3.23 11.96
N ARG A 21 -30.76 -4.22 12.84
CA ARG A 21 -31.84 -5.17 13.12
C ARG A 21 -33.10 -4.51 13.64
N ASP A 22 -32.96 -3.60 14.58
CA ASP A 22 -34.10 -2.95 15.23
C ASP A 22 -34.84 -2.06 14.21
N ALA A 23 -34.10 -1.24 13.49
CA ALA A 23 -34.67 -0.40 12.43
C ALA A 23 -35.29 -1.23 11.29
N THR A 24 -34.65 -2.33 10.91
CA THR A 24 -35.17 -3.26 9.89
C THR A 24 -36.49 -3.87 10.33
N LEU A 25 -36.62 -4.29 11.57
CA LEU A 25 -37.85 -4.86 12.12
C LEU A 25 -38.96 -3.81 12.19
N GLU A 26 -38.66 -2.59 12.61
CA GLU A 26 -39.63 -1.50 12.69
C GLU A 26 -40.13 -1.08 11.30
N ALA A 27 -39.21 -0.95 10.35
CA ALA A 27 -39.53 -0.53 8.98
C ALA A 27 -40.11 -1.64 8.12
N MET A 28 -39.97 -2.91 8.53
CA MET A 28 -40.30 -4.11 7.73
C MET A 28 -39.58 -4.16 6.37
N GLU A 29 -38.44 -3.49 6.28
CA GLU A 29 -37.53 -3.50 5.13
C GLU A 29 -36.09 -3.36 5.59
N PHE A 30 -35.13 -3.74 4.75
CA PHE A 30 -33.71 -3.66 5.11
C PHE A 30 -33.29 -2.20 5.38
N VAL A 31 -32.80 -1.97 6.59
CA VAL A 31 -32.19 -0.69 6.97
C VAL A 31 -30.70 -0.93 7.23
N GLY A 32 -29.84 -0.34 6.39
CA GLY A 32 -28.41 -0.51 6.47
C GLY A 32 -27.70 0.65 7.14
N ILE A 33 -26.68 0.33 7.95
CA ILE A 33 -25.77 1.30 8.53
C ILE A 33 -24.50 1.29 7.68
N PRO A 34 -24.10 2.41 7.05
CA PRO A 34 -22.85 2.47 6.31
C PRO A 34 -21.64 2.46 7.24
N LYS A 35 -20.68 1.60 6.94
CA LYS A 35 -19.39 1.56 7.64
C LYS A 35 -18.28 1.44 6.60
N ASP A 36 -17.18 2.13 6.84
CA ASP A 36 -16.03 2.05 5.98
C ASP A 36 -15.14 0.86 6.37
N ILE A 37 -14.72 0.12 5.35
CA ILE A 37 -13.86 -1.05 5.47
C ILE A 37 -12.51 -0.70 4.85
N ILE A 38 -11.43 -1.05 5.54
CA ILE A 38 -10.09 -1.05 4.97
C ILE A 38 -9.71 -2.48 4.58
N ARG A 39 -9.23 -2.64 3.34
CA ARG A 39 -8.56 -3.87 2.89
C ARG A 39 -7.08 -3.63 2.84
N ILE A 40 -6.33 -4.47 3.51
CA ILE A 40 -4.88 -4.39 3.57
C ILE A 40 -4.30 -5.55 2.78
N MET A 41 -3.47 -5.24 1.80
CA MET A 41 -2.86 -6.22 0.91
C MET A 41 -1.34 -6.16 1.10
N PRO A 42 -0.79 -7.05 1.97
CA PRO A 42 0.65 -7.07 2.19
C PRO A 42 1.40 -7.42 0.91
N ALA A 43 2.47 -6.68 0.60
CA ALA A 43 3.30 -6.95 -0.56
C ALA A 43 3.93 -8.36 -0.47
N GLY A 44 3.92 -9.10 -1.59
CA GLY A 44 4.44 -10.45 -1.65
C GLY A 44 3.48 -11.53 -1.16
N SER A 45 2.25 -11.17 -0.81
CA SER A 45 1.22 -12.11 -0.35
C SER A 45 -0.03 -12.00 -1.20
N LYS A 46 -0.79 -13.08 -1.28
CA LYS A 46 -2.14 -13.08 -1.87
C LYS A 46 -3.22 -12.79 -0.82
N ASP A 47 -2.84 -12.70 0.43
CA ASP A 47 -3.77 -12.50 1.53
C ASP A 47 -4.32 -11.09 1.52
N VAL A 48 -5.60 -10.97 1.85
CA VAL A 48 -6.29 -9.70 2.02
C VAL A 48 -6.88 -9.68 3.42
N ILE A 49 -6.53 -8.66 4.18
CA ILE A 49 -7.03 -8.47 5.55
C ILE A 49 -8.09 -7.37 5.51
N GLU A 50 -9.32 -7.69 5.90
CA GLU A 50 -10.40 -6.71 5.99
C GLU A 50 -10.68 -6.36 7.45
N LYS A 51 -10.78 -5.07 7.73
CA LYS A 51 -11.13 -4.53 9.06
C LYS A 51 -12.04 -3.32 8.91
N LEU A 52 -12.83 -3.04 9.94
CA LEU A 52 -13.52 -1.76 10.03
C LEU A 52 -12.48 -0.65 10.15
N TRP A 53 -12.60 0.38 9.31
CA TRP A 53 -11.63 1.48 9.29
C TRP A 53 -11.45 2.13 10.67
N GLU A 54 -12.55 2.45 11.35
CA GLU A 54 -12.52 3.12 12.66
C GLU A 54 -11.74 2.30 13.70
N ASP A 55 -12.01 1.01 13.77
CA ASP A 55 -11.36 0.10 14.71
C ASP A 55 -9.89 -0.08 14.38
N TRP A 56 -9.58 -0.27 13.11
CA TRP A 56 -8.21 -0.45 12.63
C TRP A 56 -7.38 0.81 12.90
N TYR A 57 -7.92 1.96 12.55
CA TYR A 57 -7.21 3.25 12.73
C TYR A 57 -6.93 3.54 14.20
N ALA A 58 -7.94 3.35 15.07
CA ALA A 58 -7.77 3.54 16.51
C ALA A 58 -6.71 2.61 17.10
N GLN A 59 -6.70 1.34 16.68
CA GLN A 59 -5.70 0.37 17.13
C GLN A 59 -4.30 0.74 16.63
N ARG A 60 -4.17 1.14 15.36
CA ARG A 60 -2.87 1.54 14.82
C ARG A 60 -2.35 2.84 15.43
N MET A 61 -3.23 3.79 15.76
CA MET A 61 -2.83 4.99 16.49
C MET A 61 -2.23 4.65 17.86
N GLN A 62 -2.85 3.73 18.56
CA GLN A 62 -2.34 3.25 19.84
C GLN A 62 -1.00 2.53 19.68
N ASP A 63 -0.90 1.68 18.65
CA ASP A 63 0.36 0.98 18.33
C ASP A 63 1.47 1.97 17.96
N ALA A 64 1.16 3.02 17.22
CA ALA A 64 2.12 4.06 16.86
C ALA A 64 2.62 4.83 18.08
N GLN A 65 1.74 5.14 19.03
CA GLN A 65 2.12 5.77 20.30
C GLN A 65 3.04 4.88 21.14
N ASN A 66 2.91 3.57 21.01
CA ASN A 66 3.73 2.58 21.69
C ASN A 66 4.94 2.11 20.84
N GLU A 67 5.24 2.81 19.76
CA GLU A 67 6.33 2.51 18.83
C GLU A 67 6.26 1.11 18.20
N ARG A 68 5.07 0.53 18.08
CA ARG A 68 4.82 -0.79 17.48
C ARG A 68 4.36 -0.71 16.02
N PHE A 69 4.06 0.49 15.54
CA PHE A 69 3.63 0.72 14.16
C PHE A 69 4.22 2.05 13.68
N PRO A 70 4.80 2.12 12.46
CA PRO A 70 5.38 3.36 11.96
C PRO A 70 4.33 4.46 11.80
N TYR A 71 4.52 5.58 12.48
CA TYR A 71 3.62 6.72 12.40
C TYR A 71 3.49 7.26 10.97
N GLU A 72 4.58 7.27 10.22
CA GLU A 72 4.59 7.73 8.83
C GLU A 72 3.69 6.87 7.94
N TRP A 73 3.62 5.57 8.18
CA TRP A 73 2.70 4.69 7.47
C TRP A 73 1.25 5.04 7.76
N LEU A 74 0.95 5.24 9.04
CA LEU A 74 -0.39 5.60 9.48
C LEU A 74 -0.84 6.91 8.85
N LYS A 75 0.04 7.90 8.82
CA LYS A 75 -0.20 9.19 8.19
C LYS A 75 -0.52 9.05 6.70
N LYS A 76 0.27 8.28 5.96
CA LYS A 76 0.06 8.04 4.53
C LYS A 76 -1.25 7.30 4.25
N ILE A 77 -1.58 6.31 5.07
CA ILE A 77 -2.84 5.55 4.94
C ILE A 77 -4.03 6.45 5.25
N LYS A 78 -3.94 7.33 6.25
CA LYS A 78 -4.96 8.31 6.57
C LYS A 78 -5.18 9.30 5.43
N GLU A 79 -4.12 9.76 4.79
CA GLU A 79 -4.21 10.63 3.60
C GLU A 79 -4.94 9.92 2.45
N GLN A 80 -4.68 8.62 2.23
CA GLN A 80 -5.39 7.83 1.23
C GLN A 80 -6.87 7.67 1.58
N TYR A 81 -7.18 7.42 2.85
CA TYR A 81 -8.58 7.34 3.32
C TYR A 81 -9.32 8.65 3.10
N ASP A 82 -8.72 9.77 3.48
CA ASP A 82 -9.32 11.09 3.32
C ASP A 82 -9.55 11.42 1.84
N ALA A 83 -8.59 11.11 0.97
CA ALA A 83 -8.73 11.29 -0.46
C ALA A 83 -9.88 10.45 -1.03
N TRP A 84 -9.96 9.18 -0.64
CA TRP A 84 -11.04 8.28 -1.04
C TRP A 84 -12.41 8.79 -0.56
N LYS A 85 -12.48 9.23 0.70
CA LYS A 85 -13.73 9.71 1.30
C LYS A 85 -14.23 11.01 0.67
N ASN A 86 -13.30 11.87 0.25
CA ASN A 86 -13.59 13.15 -0.39
C ASN A 86 -13.69 13.06 -1.92
N ASP A 87 -13.61 11.84 -2.47
CA ASP A 87 -13.61 11.59 -3.92
C ASP A 87 -12.56 12.42 -4.68
N THR A 88 -11.38 12.55 -4.08
CA THR A 88 -10.22 13.21 -4.68
C THR A 88 -9.20 12.15 -5.13
N PRO A 89 -8.28 12.49 -6.07
CA PRO A 89 -7.25 11.53 -6.48
C PRO A 89 -6.44 11.03 -5.29
N VAL A 90 -6.33 9.69 -5.18
CA VAL A 90 -5.54 9.07 -4.12
C VAL A 90 -4.05 9.29 -4.43
N PRO A 91 -3.24 9.77 -3.46
CA PRO A 91 -1.82 9.96 -3.68
C PRO A 91 -1.14 8.65 -4.08
N GLN A 92 -0.37 8.70 -5.16
CA GLN A 92 0.45 7.57 -5.58
C GLN A 92 1.66 7.46 -4.67
N LEU A 93 1.87 6.29 -4.10
CA LEU A 93 3.03 5.99 -3.27
C LEU A 93 4.00 5.14 -4.07
N GLY A 94 5.15 5.75 -4.43
CA GLY A 94 6.22 5.06 -5.13
C GLY A 94 6.08 5.06 -6.66
N THR A 95 6.98 4.34 -7.29
CA THR A 95 7.07 4.22 -8.76
C THR A 95 6.34 2.97 -9.22
N LEU A 96 5.32 3.13 -10.07
CA LEU A 96 4.54 1.99 -10.55
C LEU A 96 5.36 1.09 -11.47
N ILE A 97 5.36 -0.21 -11.18
CA ILE A 97 5.95 -1.24 -12.04
C ILE A 97 5.26 -1.28 -13.41
N LYS A 98 3.96 -1.00 -13.45
CA LYS A 98 3.17 -0.95 -14.68
C LYS A 98 3.80 -0.06 -15.75
N THR A 99 4.44 1.03 -15.36
CA THR A 99 5.11 1.98 -16.25
C THR A 99 6.63 1.86 -16.23
N TRP A 100 7.17 0.95 -15.44
CA TRP A 100 8.62 0.77 -15.31
C TRP A 100 9.19 -0.01 -16.49
N LYS A 101 10.23 0.54 -17.11
CA LYS A 101 10.80 0.02 -18.36
C LYS A 101 11.58 -1.28 -18.22
N HIS A 102 12.05 -1.60 -17.02
CA HIS A 102 12.93 -2.74 -16.77
C HIS A 102 12.21 -4.07 -16.52
N ALA A 103 10.88 -4.05 -16.48
CA ALA A 103 10.06 -5.24 -16.31
C ALA A 103 9.32 -5.58 -17.59
N THR A 104 9.33 -6.86 -17.96
CA THR A 104 8.55 -7.36 -19.10
C THR A 104 7.06 -7.48 -18.70
N PRO A 105 6.14 -7.56 -19.68
CA PRO A 105 4.72 -7.79 -19.37
C PRO A 105 4.48 -9.05 -18.51
N ARG A 106 5.28 -10.09 -18.72
CA ARG A 106 5.23 -11.32 -17.92
C ARG A 106 5.64 -11.06 -16.47
N ASP A 107 6.73 -10.31 -16.28
CA ASP A 107 7.22 -9.93 -14.97
C ASP A 107 6.18 -9.09 -14.22
N LYS A 108 5.57 -8.13 -14.91
CA LYS A 108 4.52 -7.26 -14.35
C LYS A 108 3.30 -8.06 -13.88
N ALA A 109 2.84 -9.02 -14.70
CA ALA A 109 1.72 -9.88 -14.35
C ALA A 109 2.05 -10.77 -13.14
N ALA A 110 3.25 -11.33 -13.09
CA ALA A 110 3.69 -12.16 -11.97
C ALA A 110 3.77 -11.37 -10.66
N MET A 111 4.28 -10.15 -10.71
CA MET A 111 4.36 -9.26 -9.55
C MET A 111 2.98 -8.83 -9.06
N GLU A 112 2.09 -8.45 -9.97
CA GLU A 112 0.72 -8.07 -9.64
C GLU A 112 -0.02 -9.21 -8.93
N ALA A 113 0.19 -10.44 -9.34
CA ALA A 113 -0.44 -11.63 -8.73
C ALA A 113 -0.08 -11.81 -7.25
N ILE A 114 1.01 -11.24 -6.78
CA ILE A 114 1.42 -11.27 -5.38
C ILE A 114 1.47 -9.87 -4.75
N ASN A 115 0.67 -8.95 -5.26
CA ASN A 115 0.51 -7.58 -4.74
C ASN A 115 1.80 -6.73 -4.73
N ILE A 116 2.75 -7.01 -5.60
CA ILE A 116 3.90 -6.13 -5.84
C ILE A 116 3.58 -5.24 -7.03
N THR A 117 3.32 -3.96 -6.79
CA THR A 117 2.93 -3.01 -7.83
C THR A 117 3.87 -1.81 -7.95
N THR A 118 4.83 -1.68 -7.03
CA THR A 118 5.82 -0.59 -7.06
C THR A 118 7.24 -1.13 -7.11
N VAL A 119 8.15 -0.34 -7.66
CA VAL A 119 9.58 -0.65 -7.71
C VAL A 119 10.15 -0.75 -6.30
N GLU A 120 9.69 0.10 -5.39
CA GLU A 120 10.08 0.11 -3.99
C GLU A 120 9.73 -1.22 -3.30
N GLU A 121 8.53 -1.74 -3.53
CA GLU A 121 8.11 -3.03 -2.98
C GLU A 121 8.95 -4.18 -3.53
N LEU A 122 9.31 -4.14 -4.81
CA LEU A 122 10.19 -5.13 -5.42
C LEU A 122 11.60 -5.08 -4.81
N ALA A 123 12.13 -3.89 -4.60
CA ALA A 123 13.47 -3.70 -4.02
C ALA A 123 13.61 -4.30 -2.62
N VAL A 124 12.53 -4.35 -1.85
CA VAL A 124 12.52 -4.90 -0.48
C VAL A 124 11.87 -6.27 -0.37
N ALA A 125 11.50 -6.88 -1.49
CA ALA A 125 10.86 -8.19 -1.50
C ALA A 125 11.72 -9.24 -0.82
N ASN A 126 11.08 -10.07 0.02
CA ASN A 126 11.76 -11.14 0.73
C ASN A 126 12.03 -12.36 -0.19
N GLU A 127 12.83 -13.29 0.28
CA GLU A 127 13.18 -14.51 -0.48
C GLU A 127 11.96 -15.33 -0.91
N GLN A 128 10.94 -15.40 -0.07
CA GLN A 128 9.72 -16.14 -0.40
C GLN A 128 9.00 -15.52 -1.60
N SER A 129 8.91 -14.19 -1.65
CA SER A 129 8.34 -13.47 -2.77
C SER A 129 9.17 -13.64 -4.04
N ILE A 130 10.50 -13.58 -3.92
CA ILE A 130 11.42 -13.79 -5.03
C ILE A 130 11.29 -15.20 -5.61
N MET A 131 11.14 -16.22 -4.75
CA MET A 131 10.90 -17.59 -5.19
C MET A 131 9.57 -17.73 -5.95
N ARG A 132 8.52 -17.05 -5.48
CA ARG A 132 7.21 -17.07 -6.15
C ARG A 132 7.26 -16.42 -7.53
N LEU A 133 8.07 -15.39 -7.71
CA LEU A 133 8.26 -14.72 -8.99
C LEU A 133 9.04 -15.57 -10.00
N GLY A 134 9.89 -16.46 -9.52
CA GLY A 134 10.60 -17.43 -10.36
C GLY A 134 11.92 -16.93 -10.92
N ILE A 135 12.29 -17.47 -12.09
CA ILE A 135 13.57 -17.22 -12.75
C ILE A 135 13.69 -15.76 -13.13
N GLY A 136 14.84 -15.15 -12.85
CA GLY A 136 15.13 -13.76 -13.17
C GLY A 136 14.69 -12.76 -12.11
N ALA A 137 13.94 -13.17 -11.11
CA ALA A 137 13.41 -12.28 -10.07
C ALA A 137 14.51 -11.61 -9.24
N ARG A 138 15.60 -12.32 -8.93
CA ARG A 138 16.73 -11.76 -8.19
C ARG A 138 17.42 -10.64 -8.96
N THR A 139 17.58 -10.83 -10.27
CA THR A 139 18.14 -9.81 -11.16
C THR A 139 17.22 -8.59 -11.23
N LEU A 140 15.92 -8.83 -11.31
CA LEU A 140 14.91 -7.76 -11.37
C LEU A 140 14.91 -6.96 -10.06
N LYS A 141 15.00 -7.63 -8.91
CA LYS A 141 15.13 -6.98 -7.60
C LYS A 141 16.38 -6.09 -7.53
N LYS A 142 17.53 -6.56 -8.03
CA LYS A 142 18.75 -5.76 -8.08
C LYS A 142 18.60 -4.54 -8.96
N LYS A 143 17.92 -4.66 -10.10
CA LYS A 143 17.60 -3.52 -10.96
C LYS A 143 16.72 -2.50 -10.26
N ALA A 144 15.75 -2.95 -9.47
CA ALA A 144 14.91 -2.08 -8.66
C ALA A 144 15.73 -1.32 -7.61
N GLU A 145 16.61 -2.01 -6.90
CA GLU A 145 17.51 -1.40 -5.91
C GLU A 145 18.41 -0.33 -6.54
N MET A 146 18.99 -0.64 -7.71
CA MET A 146 19.85 0.30 -8.43
C MET A 146 19.06 1.52 -8.94
N TYR A 147 17.88 1.30 -9.48
CA TYR A 147 17.00 2.36 -9.96
C TYR A 147 16.67 3.37 -8.84
N LEU A 148 16.31 2.88 -7.67
CA LEU A 148 15.98 3.73 -6.52
C LEU A 148 17.20 4.49 -5.98
N ARG A 149 18.39 3.88 -6.03
CA ARG A 149 19.63 4.57 -5.65
C ARG A 149 19.94 5.72 -6.61
N GLN A 150 19.74 5.50 -7.90
CA GLN A 150 19.96 6.54 -8.92
C GLN A 150 18.98 7.70 -8.78
N GLU A 151 17.70 7.41 -8.52
CA GLU A 151 16.70 8.45 -8.27
C GLU A 151 17.07 9.30 -7.05
N LYS A 152 17.46 8.66 -5.94
CA LYS A 152 17.87 9.36 -4.73
C LYS A 152 19.08 10.27 -4.97
N ILE A 153 20.08 9.79 -5.68
CA ILE A 153 21.25 10.59 -6.05
C ILE A 153 20.83 11.79 -6.89
N SER A 154 19.94 11.61 -7.85
CA SER A 154 19.44 12.67 -8.72
C SER A 154 18.68 13.74 -7.92
N GLU A 155 17.81 13.34 -7.00
CA GLU A 155 17.10 14.25 -6.11
C GLU A 155 18.04 15.04 -5.21
N ASP A 156 19.02 14.37 -4.62
CA ASP A 156 20.04 15.01 -3.76
C ASP A 156 20.87 16.03 -4.55
N MET A 157 21.20 15.75 -5.81
CA MET A 157 21.89 16.69 -6.68
C MET A 157 21.03 17.91 -7.03
N ASP A 158 19.74 17.71 -7.33
CA ASP A 158 18.81 18.80 -7.61
C ASP A 158 18.63 19.73 -6.39
N VAL A 159 18.58 19.18 -5.21
CA VAL A 159 18.54 19.97 -3.94
C VAL A 159 19.81 20.78 -3.76
N LEU A 160 20.98 20.22 -4.05
CA LEU A 160 22.25 20.91 -3.97
C LEU A 160 22.33 22.07 -5.00
N ASP A 161 21.86 21.83 -6.22
CA ASP A 161 21.81 22.87 -7.25
C ASP A 161 20.85 23.98 -6.91
N ALA A 162 19.71 23.68 -6.29
CA ALA A 162 18.73 24.66 -5.85
C ALA A 162 19.20 25.50 -4.67
N SER A 163 20.15 25.01 -3.84
CA SER A 163 20.71 25.70 -2.68
C SER A 163 21.98 26.51 -3.00
N ALA A 164 22.48 26.40 -4.22
CA ALA A 164 23.60 27.19 -4.71
C ALA A 164 23.09 28.54 -5.28
#